data_9a336dda020c10bdfb45cf1f3a362cf9
#
_entry.id   9a336dda020c10bdfb45cf1f3a362cf9
#
_cell.length_a   1.000
_cell.length_b   1.000
_cell.length_c   1.000
_cell.angle_alpha   90.00
_cell.angle_beta   90.00
_cell.angle_gamma   90.00
#
_symmetry.space_group_name_H-M   'P 1'
#
loop_
_entity.id
_entity.type
_entity.pdbx_description
1 polymer ?
#
loop_
_entity_poly.entity_id
_entity_poly.type
_entity_poly.pdbx_seq_one_letter_code
_entity_poly.pdbx_strand_id
1 'polypeptide(L)'
;MANNANHFGNHAAPELKVNRAGVALQPGVRVGFTRCFTCNNMCGLRYRVDEVTDKITRLAGNPYCEVVTGGAPLPLKTSVAEAYQALYLGKNGKIFRATSCGKGASGLDSVDDPYRVLKVLKRAGKRGEDRWITIPYEQALQEIVEGGNLFGEGEVQGLRAIRDTKTPVVPGVPEFGVKSNQLFATFNEEDTMRGSLYGRFMRQ
;
A
#
# COMPACT_ATOMS: atom_id res chain seq x y z
N MET A 1 14.49 -19.92 11.32
CA MET A 1 13.44 -18.94 10.98
C MET A 1 12.21 -19.72 10.56
N ALA A 2 11.12 -19.62 11.30
CA ALA A 2 9.90 -20.38 11.06
C ALA A 2 9.33 -20.00 9.69
N ASN A 3 9.05 -21.01 8.92
CA ASN A 3 8.52 -20.94 7.57
C ASN A 3 7.15 -20.23 7.58
N ASN A 4 7.10 -18.99 7.19
CA ASN A 4 5.88 -18.17 7.14
C ASN A 4 4.99 -18.50 5.91
N ALA A 5 5.07 -19.74 5.44
CA ALA A 5 4.31 -20.24 4.30
C ALA A 5 2.78 -20.16 4.48
N ASN A 6 2.32 -19.92 5.72
CA ASN A 6 0.89 -19.89 6.04
C ASN A 6 0.28 -18.48 6.06
N HIS A 7 1.06 -17.42 5.83
CA HIS A 7 0.54 -16.05 5.98
C HIS A 7 -0.42 -15.64 4.85
N PHE A 8 -0.32 -16.26 3.68
CA PHE A 8 -1.19 -15.97 2.54
C PHE A 8 -2.14 -17.13 2.18
N GLY A 9 -2.52 -17.92 3.17
CA GLY A 9 -3.54 -18.95 3.00
C GLY A 9 -3.31 -19.83 1.80
N ASN A 10 -2.67 -20.93 2.02
CA ASN A 10 -2.49 -21.99 1.03
C ASN A 10 -3.81 -22.70 0.66
N HIS A 11 -4.90 -21.95 0.66
CA HIS A 11 -6.26 -22.49 0.60
C HIS A 11 -6.60 -23.20 -0.69
N ALA A 12 -5.89 -22.87 -1.77
CA ALA A 12 -6.13 -23.49 -3.06
C ALA A 12 -4.91 -24.25 -3.59
N ALA A 13 -3.80 -24.26 -2.89
CA ALA A 13 -2.55 -24.84 -3.39
C ALA A 13 -2.65 -26.33 -3.76
N PRO A 14 -3.30 -27.21 -2.99
CA PRO A 14 -3.45 -28.60 -3.38
C PRO A 14 -4.30 -28.77 -4.65
N GLU A 15 -5.33 -27.97 -4.79
CA GLU A 15 -6.23 -28.01 -5.94
C GLU A 15 -5.63 -27.38 -7.19
N LEU A 16 -4.76 -26.36 -7.00
CA LEU A 16 -4.04 -25.71 -8.09
C LEU A 16 -2.89 -26.55 -8.66
N LYS A 17 -2.41 -27.56 -7.92
CA LYS A 17 -1.35 -28.46 -8.38
C LYS A 17 -1.82 -29.44 -9.46
N VAL A 18 -3.10 -29.73 -9.50
CA VAL A 18 -3.68 -30.63 -10.49
C VAL A 18 -4.87 -29.93 -11.13
N ASN A 19 -4.63 -29.40 -12.28
CA ASN A 19 -5.68 -28.81 -13.07
C ASN A 19 -6.58 -29.90 -13.62
N ARG A 20 -7.87 -29.84 -13.30
CA ARG A 20 -8.89 -30.80 -13.77
C ARG A 20 -9.06 -30.80 -15.30
N ALA A 21 -8.53 -29.81 -15.99
CA ALA A 21 -8.52 -29.73 -17.46
C ALA A 21 -7.21 -30.29 -18.08
N GLY A 22 -6.37 -30.97 -17.31
CA GLY A 22 -5.13 -31.55 -17.79
C GLY A 22 -3.98 -30.57 -18.02
N VAL A 23 -4.10 -29.33 -17.53
CA VAL A 23 -3.01 -28.36 -17.60
C VAL A 23 -2.05 -28.61 -16.43
N ALA A 24 -0.82 -29.04 -16.74
CA ALA A 24 0.20 -29.19 -15.73
C ALA A 24 0.60 -27.83 -15.15
N LEU A 25 0.44 -27.67 -13.84
CA LEU A 25 0.91 -26.50 -13.11
C LEU A 25 2.43 -26.62 -12.91
N GLN A 26 3.10 -25.48 -12.97
CA GLN A 26 4.54 -25.45 -12.74
C GLN A 26 4.83 -25.76 -11.27
N PRO A 27 5.62 -26.82 -10.97
CA PRO A 27 6.04 -27.10 -9.60
C PRO A 27 6.80 -25.91 -8.99
N GLY A 28 6.66 -25.71 -7.68
CA GLY A 28 7.36 -24.65 -6.97
C GLY A 28 6.82 -23.25 -7.20
N VAL A 29 5.62 -23.15 -7.76
CA VAL A 29 4.96 -21.86 -8.03
C VAL A 29 3.56 -21.86 -7.44
N ARG A 30 3.26 -20.79 -6.71
CA ARG A 30 1.90 -20.54 -6.22
C ARG A 30 1.35 -19.23 -6.80
N VAL A 31 0.05 -19.19 -7.01
CA VAL A 31 -0.67 -17.98 -7.44
C VAL A 31 -1.52 -17.48 -6.27
N GLY A 32 -1.45 -16.19 -6.01
CA GLY A 32 -2.29 -15.52 -5.04
C GLY A 32 -2.98 -14.30 -5.65
N PHE A 33 -3.87 -13.70 -4.87
CA PHE A 33 -4.70 -12.58 -5.30
C PHE A 33 -4.56 -11.42 -4.34
N THR A 34 -4.60 -10.22 -4.88
CA THR A 34 -4.49 -8.98 -4.12
C THR A 34 -5.21 -7.85 -4.85
N ARG A 35 -5.17 -6.68 -4.26
CA ARG A 35 -5.63 -5.44 -4.88
C ARG A 35 -4.48 -4.46 -5.04
N CYS A 36 -4.51 -3.70 -6.11
CA CYS A 36 -3.59 -2.58 -6.29
C CYS A 36 -4.08 -1.39 -5.47
N PHE A 37 -3.18 -0.79 -4.70
CA PHE A 37 -3.46 0.40 -3.89
C PHE A 37 -2.69 1.63 -4.39
N THR A 38 -2.26 1.64 -5.64
CA THR A 38 -1.50 2.76 -6.20
C THR A 38 -2.40 3.90 -6.69
N CYS A 39 -3.69 3.63 -6.90
CA CYS A 39 -4.70 4.62 -7.27
C CYS A 39 -6.11 4.18 -6.89
N ASN A 40 -7.10 5.07 -6.99
CA ASN A 40 -8.50 4.88 -6.58
C ASN A 40 -9.23 3.71 -7.24
N ASN A 41 -8.75 3.21 -8.36
CA ASN A 41 -9.38 2.10 -9.07
C ASN A 41 -9.32 0.77 -8.32
N MET A 42 -8.40 0.62 -7.35
CA MET A 42 -8.27 -0.59 -6.53
C MET A 42 -8.33 -1.89 -7.34
N CYS A 43 -7.67 -1.92 -8.51
CA CYS A 43 -7.71 -3.03 -9.45
C CYS A 43 -7.40 -4.36 -8.78
N GLY A 44 -8.21 -5.38 -9.06
CA GLY A 44 -7.92 -6.75 -8.66
C GLY A 44 -6.69 -7.27 -9.42
N LEU A 45 -5.72 -7.77 -8.68
CA LEU A 45 -4.50 -8.36 -9.23
C LEU A 45 -4.37 -9.83 -8.83
N ARG A 46 -3.61 -10.57 -9.60
CA ARG A 46 -3.06 -11.88 -9.27
C ARG A 46 -1.55 -11.79 -9.29
N TYR A 47 -0.91 -12.51 -8.40
CA TYR A 47 0.53 -12.55 -8.30
C TYR A 47 1.06 -13.99 -8.28
N ARG A 48 2.25 -14.16 -8.80
CA ARG A 48 2.97 -15.44 -8.82
C ARG A 48 4.10 -15.37 -7.80
N VAL A 49 4.18 -16.36 -6.94
CA VAL A 49 5.27 -16.52 -5.97
C VAL A 49 6.08 -17.73 -6.34
N ASP A 50 7.39 -17.58 -6.31
CA ASP A 50 8.34 -18.69 -6.30
C ASP A 50 8.38 -19.28 -4.89
N GLU A 51 8.01 -20.56 -4.75
CA GLU A 51 7.92 -21.23 -3.44
C GLU A 51 9.27 -21.54 -2.80
N VAL A 52 10.35 -21.48 -3.56
CA VAL A 52 11.71 -21.72 -3.06
C VAL A 52 12.28 -20.44 -2.45
N THR A 53 12.11 -19.33 -3.14
CA THR A 53 12.65 -18.02 -2.72
C THR A 53 11.65 -17.18 -1.93
N ASP A 54 10.38 -17.58 -1.90
CA ASP A 54 9.21 -16.85 -1.38
C ASP A 54 9.09 -15.42 -1.97
N LYS A 55 9.58 -15.22 -3.18
CA LYS A 55 9.52 -13.95 -3.88
C LYS A 55 8.38 -13.90 -4.87
N ILE A 56 7.74 -12.72 -4.94
CA ILE A 56 6.78 -12.44 -5.99
C ILE A 56 7.54 -12.21 -7.29
N THR A 57 7.27 -13.01 -8.31
CA THR A 57 7.97 -12.95 -9.59
C THR A 57 7.16 -12.34 -10.72
N ARG A 58 5.85 -12.17 -10.53
CA ARG A 58 4.97 -11.60 -11.55
C ARG A 58 3.71 -11.03 -10.94
N LEU A 59 3.25 -9.89 -11.48
CA LEU A 59 1.92 -9.32 -11.28
C LEU A 59 1.15 -9.31 -12.59
N ALA A 60 -0.16 -9.53 -12.53
CA ALA A 60 -1.08 -9.40 -13.67
C ALA A 60 -2.48 -9.04 -13.16
N GLY A 61 -3.34 -8.57 -14.06
CA GLY A 61 -4.74 -8.32 -13.72
C GLY A 61 -5.48 -9.60 -13.35
N ASN A 62 -6.42 -9.50 -12.42
CA ASN A 62 -7.33 -10.59 -12.10
C ASN A 62 -8.47 -10.64 -13.14
N PRO A 63 -8.68 -11.75 -13.87
CA PRO A 63 -9.73 -11.86 -14.88
C PRO A 63 -11.16 -11.63 -14.38
N TYR A 64 -11.41 -11.76 -13.09
CA TYR A 64 -12.71 -11.45 -12.50
C TYR A 64 -12.92 -9.96 -12.18
N CYS A 65 -11.91 -9.13 -12.33
CA CYS A 65 -12.00 -7.71 -12.05
C CYS A 65 -12.33 -6.94 -13.32
N GLU A 66 -13.48 -6.29 -13.35
CA GLU A 66 -14.00 -5.52 -14.48
C GLU A 66 -13.02 -4.45 -14.98
N VAL A 67 -12.39 -3.73 -14.06
CA VAL A 67 -11.46 -2.63 -14.38
C VAL A 67 -10.27 -3.09 -15.23
N VAL A 68 -9.71 -4.26 -14.92
CA VAL A 68 -8.51 -4.77 -15.61
C VAL A 68 -8.82 -5.61 -16.83
N THR A 69 -10.09 -5.91 -17.05
CA THR A 69 -10.58 -6.67 -18.23
C THR A 69 -11.20 -5.77 -19.30
N GLY A 70 -11.26 -4.46 -19.05
CA GLY A 70 -11.87 -3.52 -19.97
C GLY A 70 -13.38 -3.71 -20.10
N GLY A 71 -14.06 -4.05 -19.00
CA GLY A 71 -15.51 -4.25 -18.98
C GLY A 71 -15.99 -5.65 -19.38
N ALA A 72 -15.07 -6.60 -19.62
CA ALA A 72 -15.38 -7.99 -19.96
C ALA A 72 -14.79 -8.98 -18.94
N PRO A 73 -15.26 -8.96 -17.69
CA PRO A 73 -14.76 -9.86 -16.67
C PRO A 73 -15.15 -11.31 -16.93
N LEU A 74 -14.37 -12.23 -16.41
CA LEU A 74 -14.68 -13.65 -16.41
C LEU A 74 -15.99 -13.88 -15.64
N PRO A 75 -17.00 -14.54 -16.21
CA PRO A 75 -18.26 -14.78 -15.53
C PRO A 75 -18.07 -15.57 -14.22
N LEU A 76 -18.80 -15.20 -13.17
CA LEU A 76 -18.74 -15.90 -11.89
C LEU A 76 -19.15 -17.38 -11.96
N LYS A 77 -19.94 -17.73 -12.98
CA LYS A 77 -20.37 -19.12 -13.25
C LYS A 77 -19.40 -19.89 -14.15
N THR A 78 -18.22 -19.32 -14.44
CA THR A 78 -17.18 -20.02 -15.21
C THR A 78 -16.81 -21.33 -14.55
N SER A 79 -16.66 -22.38 -15.35
CA SER A 79 -16.28 -23.69 -14.85
C SER A 79 -14.94 -23.64 -14.10
N VAL A 80 -14.75 -24.50 -13.11
CA VAL A 80 -13.51 -24.57 -12.33
C VAL A 80 -12.29 -24.72 -13.25
N ALA A 81 -12.39 -25.58 -14.26
CA ALA A 81 -11.31 -25.83 -15.21
C ALA A 81 -10.91 -24.58 -16.01
N GLU A 82 -11.88 -23.84 -16.53
CA GLU A 82 -11.62 -22.58 -17.27
C GLU A 82 -11.10 -21.50 -16.33
N ALA A 83 -11.64 -21.40 -15.12
CA ALA A 83 -11.16 -20.46 -14.11
C ALA A 83 -9.68 -20.70 -13.78
N TYR A 84 -9.28 -21.95 -13.59
CA TYR A 84 -7.89 -22.31 -13.38
C TYR A 84 -7.00 -21.86 -14.54
N GLN A 85 -7.39 -22.14 -15.76
CA GLN A 85 -6.63 -21.74 -16.94
C GLN A 85 -6.51 -20.23 -17.06
N ALA A 86 -7.59 -19.49 -16.77
CA ALA A 86 -7.62 -18.05 -16.83
C ALA A 86 -6.78 -17.38 -15.72
N LEU A 87 -6.77 -17.95 -14.51
CA LEU A 87 -6.09 -17.38 -13.35
C LEU A 87 -4.61 -17.76 -13.27
N TYR A 88 -4.24 -18.88 -13.87
CA TYR A 88 -2.86 -19.37 -13.81
C TYR A 88 -1.91 -18.53 -14.64
N LEU A 89 -0.82 -18.11 -14.04
CA LEU A 89 0.21 -17.25 -14.66
C LEU A 89 1.42 -18.04 -15.20
N GLY A 90 1.34 -19.35 -15.24
CA GLY A 90 2.40 -20.20 -15.75
C GLY A 90 2.40 -20.34 -17.27
N LYS A 91 3.43 -21.03 -17.79
CA LYS A 91 3.62 -21.24 -19.23
C LYS A 91 2.45 -21.96 -19.91
N ASN A 92 1.81 -22.88 -19.20
CA ASN A 92 0.69 -23.68 -19.70
C ASN A 92 -0.69 -23.10 -19.34
N GLY A 93 -0.74 -21.92 -18.74
CA GLY A 93 -1.99 -21.25 -18.42
C GLY A 93 -2.63 -20.62 -19.66
N LYS A 94 -3.96 -20.59 -19.70
CA LYS A 94 -4.70 -19.91 -20.74
C LYS A 94 -4.49 -18.40 -20.59
N ILE A 95 -4.14 -17.74 -21.69
CA ILE A 95 -4.01 -16.31 -21.73
C ILE A 95 -5.43 -15.72 -21.71
N PHE A 96 -5.77 -15.08 -20.61
CA PHE A 96 -6.98 -14.28 -20.49
C PHE A 96 -6.62 -12.81 -20.45
N ARG A 97 -7.33 -11.98 -21.19
CA ARG A 97 -7.05 -10.55 -21.30
C ARG A 97 -7.46 -9.84 -20.00
N ALA A 98 -6.51 -9.77 -19.06
CA ALA A 98 -6.63 -9.00 -17.84
C ALA A 98 -5.27 -8.38 -17.54
N THR A 99 -5.16 -7.08 -17.74
CA THR A 99 -3.90 -6.34 -17.65
C THR A 99 -3.96 -5.26 -16.58
N SER A 100 -2.96 -5.21 -15.72
CA SER A 100 -2.73 -4.03 -14.88
C SER A 100 -2.09 -2.91 -15.71
N CYS A 101 -2.30 -1.66 -15.29
CA CYS A 101 -1.58 -0.52 -15.85
C CYS A 101 -0.11 -0.53 -15.39
N GLY A 102 0.70 0.38 -15.93
CA GLY A 102 2.12 0.51 -15.56
C GLY A 102 2.35 0.69 -14.06
N LYS A 103 1.53 1.48 -13.36
CA LYS A 103 1.62 1.64 -11.89
C LYS A 103 1.41 0.30 -11.14
N GLY A 104 0.38 -0.46 -11.52
CA GLY A 104 0.13 -1.76 -10.89
C GLY A 104 1.21 -2.79 -11.21
N ALA A 105 1.76 -2.76 -12.43
CA ALA A 105 2.85 -3.65 -12.84
C ALA A 105 4.16 -3.35 -12.09
N SER A 106 4.47 -2.08 -11.82
CA SER A 106 5.67 -1.66 -11.07
C SER A 106 5.60 -1.92 -9.56
N GLY A 107 4.51 -2.50 -9.07
CA GLY A 107 4.40 -2.85 -7.65
C GLY A 107 5.49 -3.82 -7.16
N LEU A 108 6.04 -4.64 -8.04
CA LEU A 108 7.19 -5.52 -7.70
C LEU A 108 8.43 -4.71 -7.36
N ASP A 109 8.75 -3.71 -8.18
CA ASP A 109 9.90 -2.84 -7.96
C ASP A 109 9.78 -2.08 -6.64
N SER A 110 8.55 -1.69 -6.27
CA SER A 110 8.29 -1.01 -4.99
C SER A 110 8.47 -1.90 -3.77
N VAL A 111 8.23 -3.22 -3.90
CA VAL A 111 8.40 -4.17 -2.79
C VAL A 111 9.88 -4.42 -2.50
N ASP A 112 10.67 -4.60 -3.54
CA ASP A 112 12.09 -4.95 -3.45
C ASP A 112 13.02 -3.73 -3.65
N ASP A 113 12.49 -2.51 -3.62
CA ASP A 113 13.24 -1.27 -3.79
C ASP A 113 14.30 -1.12 -2.69
N PRO A 114 15.60 -1.09 -3.03
CA PRO A 114 16.68 -0.92 -2.05
C PRO A 114 16.65 0.45 -1.36
N TYR A 115 15.99 1.43 -1.95
CA TYR A 115 15.80 2.77 -1.38
C TYR A 115 14.51 2.92 -0.58
N ARG A 116 13.78 1.83 -0.38
CA ARG A 116 12.56 1.86 0.42
C ARG A 116 12.83 2.34 1.84
N VAL A 117 12.11 3.36 2.26
CA VAL A 117 12.21 3.91 3.62
C VAL A 117 11.61 2.92 4.62
N LEU A 118 12.45 2.32 5.46
CA LEU A 118 12.06 1.31 6.46
C LEU A 118 12.13 1.85 7.90
N LYS A 119 12.63 3.05 8.11
CA LYS A 119 12.81 3.67 9.43
C LYS A 119 12.37 5.11 9.36
N VAL A 120 12.08 5.70 10.51
CA VAL A 120 11.76 7.12 10.57
C VAL A 120 13.01 7.95 10.22
N LEU A 121 12.86 8.81 9.24
CA LEU A 121 13.89 9.76 8.83
C LEU A 121 13.54 11.15 9.36
N LYS A 122 14.47 11.75 10.06
CA LYS A 122 14.42 13.13 10.52
C LYS A 122 15.39 13.98 9.72
N ARG A 123 14.99 15.17 9.31
CA ARG A 123 15.87 16.13 8.67
C ARG A 123 16.99 16.54 9.64
N ALA A 124 18.24 16.47 9.20
CA ALA A 124 19.44 16.76 10.00
C ALA A 124 20.16 18.07 9.59
N GLY A 125 19.61 18.79 8.62
CA GLY A 125 20.18 20.04 8.11
C GLY A 125 19.07 21.06 7.83
N LYS A 126 19.45 22.19 7.23
CA LYS A 126 18.51 23.19 6.76
C LYS A 126 17.58 22.62 5.69
N ARG A 127 16.42 23.22 5.50
CA ARG A 127 15.49 22.83 4.44
C ARG A 127 16.16 22.97 3.07
N GLY A 128 16.14 21.88 2.28
CA GLY A 128 16.79 21.81 0.98
C GLY A 128 18.21 21.22 0.96
N GLU A 129 18.83 20.96 2.12
CA GLU A 129 20.16 20.32 2.16
C GLU A 129 20.13 18.79 1.93
N ASP A 130 18.95 18.19 1.89
CA ASP A 130 18.74 16.76 1.70
C ASP A 130 19.55 15.85 2.64
N ARG A 131 19.69 16.29 3.88
CA ARG A 131 20.41 15.56 4.94
C ARG A 131 19.42 14.95 5.91
N TRP A 132 19.54 13.64 6.14
CA TRP A 132 18.60 12.85 6.96
C TRP A 132 19.34 11.98 7.95
N ILE A 133 18.75 11.81 9.12
CA ILE A 133 19.16 10.84 10.14
C ILE A 133 18.00 9.93 10.50
N THR A 134 18.32 8.71 10.87
CA THR A 134 17.35 7.78 11.40
C THR A 134 17.15 8.04 12.90
N ILE A 135 15.90 8.12 13.32
CA ILE A 135 15.52 8.25 14.72
C ILE A 135 14.55 7.14 15.15
N PRO A 136 14.46 6.78 16.44
CA PRO A 136 13.44 5.89 16.97
C PRO A 136 12.02 6.44 16.73
N TYR A 137 11.06 5.53 16.56
CA TYR A 137 9.66 5.90 16.33
C TYR A 137 9.08 6.71 17.50
N GLU A 138 9.39 6.31 18.72
CA GLU A 138 8.95 6.97 19.95
C GLU A 138 9.46 8.39 20.06
N GLN A 139 10.72 8.59 19.68
CA GLN A 139 11.29 9.95 19.58
C GLN A 139 10.55 10.78 18.53
N ALA A 140 10.26 10.23 17.37
CA ALA A 140 9.52 10.94 16.34
C ALA A 140 8.13 11.38 16.83
N LEU A 141 7.41 10.50 17.52
CA LEU A 141 6.11 10.82 18.11
C LEU A 141 6.23 11.94 19.14
N GLN A 142 7.22 11.85 20.04
CA GLN A 142 7.45 12.87 21.05
C GLN A 142 7.75 14.23 20.42
N GLU A 143 8.65 14.30 19.44
CA GLU A 143 9.00 15.55 18.75
C GLU A 143 7.82 16.15 18.00
N ILE A 144 6.97 15.33 17.35
CA ILE A 144 5.77 15.80 16.67
C ILE A 144 4.75 16.35 17.67
N VAL A 145 4.58 15.70 18.81
CA VAL A 145 3.58 16.10 19.81
C VAL A 145 4.02 17.32 20.62
N GLU A 146 5.25 17.34 21.07
CA GLU A 146 5.74 18.39 21.98
C GLU A 146 6.41 19.57 21.25
N GLY A 147 6.97 19.33 20.08
CA GLY A 147 7.78 20.33 19.37
C GLY A 147 9.15 20.53 19.98
N GLY A 148 9.71 21.73 19.85
CA GLY A 148 11.01 22.12 20.38
C GLY A 148 11.95 22.65 19.30
N ASN A 149 13.21 22.91 19.66
CA ASN A 149 14.24 23.28 18.69
C ASN A 149 14.78 22.05 17.97
N LEU A 150 14.01 21.53 17.02
CA LEU A 150 14.22 20.22 16.39
C LEU A 150 15.24 20.22 15.26
N PHE A 151 15.48 21.39 14.64
CA PHE A 151 16.24 21.51 13.38
C PHE A 151 17.32 22.58 13.42
N GLY A 152 17.54 23.25 14.57
CA GLY A 152 18.48 24.37 14.70
C GLY A 152 18.04 25.65 13.98
N GLU A 153 16.76 25.74 13.61
CA GLU A 153 16.17 26.88 12.91
C GLU A 153 15.12 27.63 13.78
N GLY A 154 15.19 27.45 15.09
CA GLY A 154 14.24 28.00 16.06
C GLY A 154 13.24 26.97 16.59
N GLU A 155 12.33 27.44 17.45
CA GLU A 155 11.30 26.59 18.07
C GLU A 155 10.21 26.23 17.07
N VAL A 156 9.87 24.93 17.05
CA VAL A 156 8.75 24.37 16.29
C VAL A 156 7.63 24.02 17.29
N GLN A 157 6.45 24.53 17.07
CA GLN A 157 5.29 24.17 17.89
C GLN A 157 4.86 22.71 17.61
N GLY A 158 4.72 21.92 18.67
CA GLY A 158 4.16 20.59 18.58
C GLY A 158 2.63 20.58 18.47
N LEU A 159 2.08 19.43 18.11
CA LEU A 159 0.62 19.27 17.98
C LEU A 159 -0.13 19.60 19.26
N ARG A 160 0.46 19.38 20.43
CA ARG A 160 -0.14 19.73 21.72
C ARG A 160 -0.36 21.24 21.87
N ALA A 161 0.60 22.04 21.43
CA ALA A 161 0.53 23.51 21.51
C ALA A 161 -0.48 24.10 20.52
N ILE A 162 -0.60 23.52 19.32
CA ILE A 162 -1.54 24.01 18.30
C ILE A 162 -2.95 23.43 18.44
N ARG A 163 -3.16 22.41 19.28
CA ARG A 163 -4.48 21.85 19.58
C ARG A 163 -5.28 22.80 20.53
N ASP A 164 -5.38 24.02 20.15
CA ASP A 164 -6.11 25.06 20.89
C ASP A 164 -7.27 25.55 20.04
N THR A 165 -8.47 25.21 20.47
CA THR A 165 -9.73 25.54 19.78
C THR A 165 -10.36 26.83 20.29
N LYS A 166 -9.67 27.61 21.12
CA LYS A 166 -10.21 28.81 21.76
C LYS A 166 -9.40 30.07 21.46
N THR A 167 -8.07 29.96 21.46
CA THR A 167 -7.19 31.10 21.25
C THR A 167 -7.09 31.46 19.77
N PRO A 168 -7.36 32.69 19.35
CA PRO A 168 -7.18 33.15 17.97
C PRO A 168 -5.73 32.95 17.49
N VAL A 169 -5.56 32.57 16.22
CA VAL A 169 -4.24 32.49 15.57
C VAL A 169 -3.59 33.88 15.56
N VAL A 170 -4.37 34.90 15.17
CA VAL A 170 -3.94 36.29 15.18
C VAL A 170 -4.90 37.09 16.04
N PRO A 171 -4.44 37.67 17.14
CA PRO A 171 -5.27 38.55 17.96
C PRO A 171 -5.88 39.69 17.13
N GLY A 172 -7.19 39.90 17.23
CA GLY A 172 -7.90 40.96 16.51
C GLY A 172 -8.27 40.63 15.05
N VAL A 173 -7.94 39.44 14.54
CA VAL A 173 -8.32 39.00 13.19
C VAL A 173 -9.04 37.63 13.28
N PRO A 174 -10.34 37.63 13.63
CA PRO A 174 -11.09 36.39 13.86
C PRO A 174 -11.25 35.51 12.62
N GLU A 175 -11.07 36.06 11.43
CA GLU A 175 -11.18 35.37 10.15
C GLU A 175 -10.15 34.27 10.00
N PHE A 176 -8.98 34.39 10.65
CA PHE A 176 -7.98 33.33 10.67
C PHE A 176 -8.34 32.14 11.61
N GLY A 177 -9.39 32.32 12.41
CA GLY A 177 -9.85 31.31 13.34
C GLY A 177 -8.92 31.08 14.53
N VAL A 178 -8.97 29.88 15.10
CA VAL A 178 -8.22 29.47 16.30
C VAL A 178 -6.93 28.75 15.96
N LYS A 179 -6.03 28.57 16.95
CA LYS A 179 -4.70 27.97 16.75
C LYS A 179 -4.75 26.59 16.07
N SER A 180 -5.79 25.78 16.30
CA SER A 180 -5.93 24.51 15.63
C SER A 180 -6.03 24.60 14.09
N ASN A 181 -6.39 25.76 13.54
CA ASN A 181 -6.41 26.00 12.09
C ASN A 181 -5.00 26.08 11.46
N GLN A 182 -3.93 26.08 12.26
CA GLN A 182 -2.57 26.03 11.76
C GLN A 182 -2.17 24.64 11.23
N LEU A 183 -2.93 23.60 11.58
CA LEU A 183 -2.68 22.27 11.05
C LEU A 183 -3.34 22.12 9.69
N PHE A 184 -2.50 22.00 8.67
CA PHE A 184 -2.93 21.65 7.32
C PHE A 184 -2.42 20.24 6.97
N ALA A 185 -3.30 19.41 6.48
CA ALA A 185 -2.96 18.06 6.12
C ALA A 185 -3.49 17.70 4.73
N THR A 186 -2.68 17.03 3.95
CA THR A 186 -3.04 16.48 2.65
C THR A 186 -3.05 14.96 2.70
N PHE A 187 -3.99 14.35 2.07
CA PHE A 187 -4.07 12.89 1.96
C PHE A 187 -4.69 12.50 0.63
N ASN A 188 -4.56 11.24 0.31
CA ASN A 188 -5.18 10.66 -0.87
C ASN A 188 -6.40 9.82 -0.43
N GLU A 189 -7.49 9.90 -1.17
CA GLU A 189 -8.73 9.16 -0.89
C GLU A 189 -8.63 7.65 -1.16
N GLU A 190 -7.49 7.17 -1.62
CA GLU A 190 -7.31 5.80 -2.12
C GLU A 190 -7.40 4.72 -1.04
N ASP A 191 -7.23 5.07 0.22
CA ASP A 191 -7.28 4.12 1.33
C ASP A 191 -8.41 4.49 2.30
N THR A 192 -9.55 3.86 2.11
CA THR A 192 -10.74 4.10 2.93
C THR A 192 -10.49 3.87 4.42
N MET A 193 -9.65 2.91 4.81
CA MET A 193 -9.33 2.67 6.22
C MET A 193 -8.40 3.73 6.79
N ARG A 194 -7.32 4.08 6.10
CA ARG A 194 -6.41 5.14 6.52
C ARG A 194 -7.08 6.51 6.47
N GLY A 195 -7.89 6.76 5.45
CA GLY A 195 -8.71 7.97 5.36
C GLY A 195 -9.65 8.14 6.54
N SER A 196 -10.27 7.06 7.02
CA SER A 196 -11.12 7.08 8.21
C SER A 196 -10.34 7.37 9.49
N LEU A 197 -9.16 6.77 9.66
CA LEU A 197 -8.27 7.03 10.80
C LEU A 197 -7.76 8.47 10.77
N TYR A 198 -7.37 8.95 9.60
CA TYR A 198 -6.96 10.32 9.39
C TYR A 198 -8.08 11.32 9.71
N GLY A 199 -9.30 11.08 9.22
CA GLY A 199 -10.45 11.90 9.53
C GLY A 199 -10.80 11.95 11.02
N ARG A 200 -10.55 10.85 11.77
CA ARG A 200 -10.66 10.86 13.24
C ARG A 200 -9.59 11.75 13.87
N PHE A 201 -8.35 11.59 13.47
CA PHE A 201 -7.23 12.40 13.97
C PHE A 201 -7.48 13.90 13.78
N MET A 202 -7.96 14.29 12.60
CA MET A 202 -8.22 15.70 12.30
C MET A 202 -9.42 16.31 13.05
N ARG A 203 -10.34 15.47 13.57
CA ARG A 203 -11.53 15.92 14.31
C ARG A 203 -11.38 15.91 15.83
N GLN A 204 -10.29 15.41 16.34
CA GLN A 204 -9.97 15.36 17.78
C GLN A 204 -9.12 16.54 18.21
#